data_ce621595283ad0ed56c2e3927d54d948
#
_entry.id   ce621595283ad0ed56c2e3927d54d948
#
_cell.length_a   1.000
_cell.length_b   1.000
_cell.length_c   1.000
_cell.angle_alpha   90.00
_cell.angle_beta   90.00
_cell.angle_gamma   90.00
#
_symmetry.space_group_name_H-M   'P 1'
#
loop_
_entity.id
_entity.type
_entity.pdbx_description
1 polymer ?
#
loop_
_entity_poly.entity_id
_entity_poly.type
_entity_poly.pdbx_seq_one_letter_code
_entity_poly.pdbx_strand_id
1 'polypeptide(L)'
;MAERGTIIEGKYEVLKLIGKGGMSKVYLAMDKNLNKQWAIKEIERKAYDKNNEVVVASAMAEANMMKKLDYPSLPRIVDIIEKENVIYVVMDYIEGETLSSVLSKEGAQPQEVVIEWAKELCRVLDYLHTQNPPIIYRDMKPANIML
;
A
#
# COMPACT_ATOMS: atom_id res chain seq x y z
N MET A 1 3.93 9.37 -16.07
CA MET A 1 2.90 9.67 -15.04
C MET A 1 1.58 9.13 -15.55
N ALA A 2 0.97 8.20 -14.82
CA ALA A 2 -0.32 7.67 -15.23
C ALA A 2 -1.42 8.72 -14.98
N GLU A 3 -2.24 8.96 -16.00
CA GLU A 3 -3.40 9.85 -15.92
C GLU A 3 -4.68 9.04 -15.86
N ARG A 4 -5.77 9.67 -15.46
CA ARG A 4 -7.09 9.03 -15.49
C ARG A 4 -7.39 8.46 -16.89
N GLY A 5 -7.82 7.21 -16.95
CA GLY A 5 -8.08 6.48 -18.18
C GLY A 5 -6.87 5.76 -18.77
N THR A 6 -5.65 5.94 -18.19
CA THR A 6 -4.48 5.14 -18.59
C THR A 6 -4.73 3.68 -18.28
N ILE A 7 -4.40 2.80 -19.23
CA ILE A 7 -4.48 1.35 -19.06
C ILE A 7 -3.09 0.80 -18.77
N ILE A 8 -2.90 0.21 -17.61
CA ILE A 8 -1.66 -0.46 -17.20
C ILE A 8 -1.78 -1.94 -17.52
N GLU A 9 -0.79 -2.49 -18.26
CA GLU A 9 -0.75 -3.89 -18.72
C GLU A 9 -2.02 -4.34 -19.46
N GLY A 10 -2.69 -3.43 -20.17
CA GLY A 10 -3.93 -3.76 -20.89
C GLY A 10 -5.09 -4.20 -20.00
N LYS A 11 -4.96 -4.08 -18.69
CA LYS A 11 -5.85 -4.68 -17.69
C LYS A 11 -6.39 -3.70 -16.67
N TYR A 12 -5.55 -2.82 -16.13
CA TYR A 12 -5.91 -1.92 -15.05
C TYR A 12 -6.15 -0.50 -15.57
N GLU A 13 -7.38 -0.02 -15.50
CA GLU A 13 -7.72 1.35 -15.85
C GLU A 13 -7.56 2.27 -14.64
N VAL A 14 -6.69 3.27 -14.75
CA VAL A 14 -6.48 4.29 -13.70
C VAL A 14 -7.72 5.18 -13.58
N LEU A 15 -8.32 5.22 -12.40
CA LEU A 15 -9.49 6.04 -12.11
C LEU A 15 -9.11 7.39 -11.49
N LYS A 16 -8.23 7.37 -10.48
CA LYS A 16 -7.77 8.58 -9.78
C LYS A 16 -6.51 8.35 -8.98
N LEU A 17 -5.77 9.42 -8.73
CA LEU A 17 -4.67 9.44 -7.75
C LEU A 17 -5.25 9.45 -6.34
N ILE A 18 -4.79 8.55 -5.46
CA ILE A 18 -5.24 8.45 -4.06
C ILE A 18 -4.12 8.69 -3.04
N GLY A 19 -2.86 8.66 -3.48
CA GLY A 19 -1.71 8.95 -2.62
C GLY A 19 -0.51 9.42 -3.41
N LYS A 20 0.33 10.23 -2.79
CA LYS A 20 1.57 10.73 -3.38
C LYS A 20 2.67 10.79 -2.32
N GLY A 21 3.79 10.15 -2.59
CA GLY A 21 5.03 10.23 -1.81
C GLY A 21 6.16 10.85 -2.63
N GLY A 22 7.38 10.84 -2.11
CA GLY A 22 8.54 11.44 -2.76
C GLY A 22 8.85 10.85 -4.14
N MET A 23 8.91 9.53 -4.25
CA MET A 23 9.23 8.79 -5.49
C MET A 23 8.13 7.82 -5.90
N SER A 24 6.98 7.89 -5.26
CA SER A 24 5.87 6.97 -5.52
C SER A 24 4.53 7.70 -5.56
N LYS A 25 3.62 7.14 -6.33
CA LYS A 25 2.22 7.55 -6.40
C LYS A 25 1.36 6.32 -6.25
N VAL A 26 0.19 6.49 -5.67
CA VAL A 26 -0.79 5.42 -5.53
C VAL A 26 -2.07 5.82 -6.25
N TYR A 27 -2.51 4.96 -7.14
CA TYR A 27 -3.73 5.16 -7.92
C TYR A 27 -4.80 4.17 -7.50
N LEU A 28 -6.04 4.61 -7.53
CA LEU A 28 -7.18 3.71 -7.60
C LEU A 28 -7.34 3.29 -9.08
N ALA A 29 -7.41 2.00 -9.32
CA ALA A 29 -7.59 1.44 -10.65
C ALA A 29 -8.68 0.38 -10.68
N MET A 30 -9.29 0.18 -11.84
CA MET A 30 -10.31 -0.83 -12.10
C MET A 30 -9.74 -1.94 -12.98
N ASP A 31 -9.80 -3.17 -12.51
CA ASP A 31 -9.66 -4.34 -13.36
C ASP A 31 -11.01 -4.61 -14.05
N LYS A 32 -11.04 -4.34 -15.34
CA LYS A 32 -12.27 -4.49 -16.14
C LYS A 32 -12.72 -5.94 -16.29
N ASN A 33 -11.77 -6.88 -16.26
CA ASN A 33 -12.10 -8.30 -16.40
C ASN A 33 -12.77 -8.87 -15.17
N LEU A 34 -12.28 -8.44 -13.98
CA LEU A 34 -12.80 -8.88 -12.70
C LEU A 34 -13.87 -7.94 -12.12
N ASN A 35 -14.07 -6.77 -12.75
CA ASN A 35 -14.89 -5.68 -12.21
C ASN A 35 -14.53 -5.37 -10.74
N LYS A 36 -13.24 -5.28 -10.46
CA LYS A 36 -12.68 -5.10 -9.12
C LYS A 36 -11.73 -3.92 -9.07
N GLN A 37 -11.81 -3.16 -7.98
CA GLN A 37 -10.90 -2.05 -7.72
C GLN A 37 -9.63 -2.53 -7.01
N TRP A 38 -8.49 -1.96 -7.42
CA TRP A 38 -7.18 -2.18 -6.84
C TRP A 38 -6.50 -0.86 -6.54
N ALA A 39 -5.59 -0.87 -5.57
CA ALA A 39 -4.62 0.19 -5.38
C ALA A 39 -3.35 -0.18 -6.16
N ILE A 40 -2.85 0.74 -6.98
CA ILE A 40 -1.61 0.53 -7.73
C ILE A 40 -0.58 1.57 -7.30
N LYS A 41 0.51 1.11 -6.70
CA LYS A 41 1.64 1.94 -6.34
C LYS A 41 2.61 2.00 -7.52
N GLU A 42 2.77 3.19 -8.09
CA GLU A 42 3.76 3.50 -9.13
C GLU A 42 5.04 3.98 -8.47
N ILE A 43 6.15 3.33 -8.78
CA ILE A 43 7.49 3.67 -8.28
C ILE A 43 8.34 4.03 -9.49
N GLU A 44 8.82 5.28 -9.57
CA GLU A 44 9.69 5.72 -10.65
C GLU A 44 11.06 5.06 -10.53
N ARG A 45 11.55 4.48 -11.63
CA ARG A 45 12.92 3.99 -11.79
C ARG A 45 13.69 4.98 -12.64
N LYS A 46 14.66 5.65 -12.06
CA LYS A 46 15.55 6.58 -12.76
C LYS A 46 16.89 5.89 -13.03
N ALA A 47 17.11 5.48 -14.26
CA ALA A 47 18.42 5.01 -14.70
C ALA A 47 19.45 6.13 -14.42
N TYR A 48 20.63 5.78 -13.88
CA TYR A 48 21.72 6.71 -13.53
C TYR A 48 21.60 7.48 -12.20
N ASP A 49 20.54 7.28 -11.40
CA ASP A 49 20.45 7.84 -10.05
C ASP A 49 20.66 6.72 -9.01
N LYS A 50 21.84 6.65 -8.39
CA LYS A 50 22.19 5.65 -7.38
C LYS A 50 21.26 5.68 -6.16
N ASN A 51 20.77 6.85 -5.77
CA ASN A 51 19.84 6.97 -4.66
C ASN A 51 18.47 6.37 -5.04
N ASN A 52 18.04 6.58 -6.29
CA ASN A 52 16.82 5.97 -6.81
C ASN A 52 16.95 4.45 -6.92
N GLU A 53 18.11 3.91 -7.33
CA GLU A 53 18.34 2.46 -7.38
C GLU A 53 18.19 1.81 -6.00
N VAL A 54 18.69 2.44 -4.94
CA VAL A 54 18.54 1.96 -3.56
C VAL A 54 17.07 1.98 -3.14
N VAL A 55 16.35 3.07 -3.44
CA VAL A 55 14.91 3.19 -3.13
C VAL A 55 14.10 2.15 -3.87
N VAL A 56 14.37 1.92 -5.15
CA VAL A 56 13.68 0.90 -5.97
C VAL A 56 13.97 -0.49 -5.43
N ALA A 57 15.23 -0.82 -5.12
CA ALA A 57 15.60 -2.12 -4.57
C ALA A 57 14.92 -2.38 -3.21
N SER A 58 14.85 -1.36 -2.34
CA SER A 58 14.15 -1.44 -1.06
C SER A 58 12.65 -1.66 -1.23
N ALA A 59 12.01 -0.92 -2.15
CA ALA A 59 10.59 -1.07 -2.43
C ALA A 59 10.25 -2.44 -3.02
N MET A 60 11.11 -2.98 -3.89
CA MET A 60 10.96 -4.32 -4.45
C MET A 60 11.14 -5.41 -3.40
N ALA A 61 12.12 -5.27 -2.50
CA ALA A 61 12.32 -6.20 -1.40
C ALA A 61 11.11 -6.22 -0.45
N GLU A 62 10.57 -5.05 -0.13
CA GLU A 62 9.35 -4.89 0.67
C GLU A 62 8.15 -5.57 -0.02
N ALA A 63 7.92 -5.27 -1.31
CA ALA A 63 6.82 -5.86 -2.06
C ALA A 63 6.94 -7.40 -2.15
N ASN A 64 8.14 -7.92 -2.39
CA ASN A 64 8.40 -9.36 -2.44
C ASN A 64 8.20 -10.05 -1.08
N MET A 65 8.48 -9.36 0.01
CA MET A 65 8.21 -9.84 1.36
C MET A 65 6.71 -9.84 1.65
N MET A 66 6.02 -8.74 1.33
CA MET A 66 4.59 -8.57 1.59
C MET A 66 3.70 -9.49 0.74
N LYS A 67 4.11 -9.86 -0.49
CA LYS A 67 3.30 -10.76 -1.34
C LYS A 67 3.06 -12.14 -0.76
N LYS A 68 3.85 -12.55 0.23
CA LYS A 68 3.73 -13.83 0.94
C LYS A 68 2.78 -13.77 2.14
N LEU A 69 2.35 -12.56 2.53
CA LEU A 69 1.50 -12.35 3.69
C LEU A 69 0.03 -12.58 3.32
N ASP A 70 -0.68 -13.25 4.21
CA ASP A 70 -2.13 -13.45 4.12
C ASP A 70 -2.73 -13.26 5.51
N TYR A 71 -3.19 -12.04 5.78
CA TYR A 71 -3.82 -11.65 7.04
C TYR A 71 -4.94 -10.64 6.76
N PRO A 72 -6.14 -10.79 7.39
CA PRO A 72 -7.32 -9.98 7.06
C PRO A 72 -7.12 -8.47 7.19
N SER A 73 -6.29 -8.02 8.13
CA SER A 73 -6.01 -6.61 8.39
C SER A 73 -4.80 -6.07 7.63
N LEU A 74 -4.23 -6.84 6.70
CA LEU A 74 -3.16 -6.40 5.81
C LEU A 74 -3.61 -6.43 4.35
N PRO A 75 -3.30 -5.41 3.54
CA PRO A 75 -3.55 -5.45 2.12
C PRO A 75 -2.67 -6.53 1.46
N ARG A 76 -3.25 -7.33 0.58
CA ARG A 76 -2.53 -8.32 -0.20
C ARG A 76 -1.92 -7.69 -1.43
N ILE A 77 -0.69 -8.08 -1.77
CA ILE A 77 -0.10 -7.78 -3.07
C ILE A 77 -0.49 -8.89 -4.03
N VAL A 78 -1.11 -8.52 -5.14
CA VAL A 78 -1.65 -9.47 -6.14
C VAL A 78 -0.83 -9.52 -7.42
N ASP A 79 -0.08 -8.45 -7.72
CA ASP A 79 0.77 -8.39 -8.90
C ASP A 79 1.91 -7.39 -8.74
N ILE A 80 3.05 -7.66 -9.38
CA ILE A 80 4.18 -6.73 -9.47
C ILE A 80 4.59 -6.67 -10.94
N ILE A 81 4.49 -5.49 -11.54
CA ILE A 81 4.76 -5.25 -12.95
C ILE A 81 6.02 -4.40 -13.06
N GLU A 82 7.09 -4.99 -13.56
CA GLU A 82 8.35 -4.29 -13.79
C GLU A 82 8.47 -3.83 -15.24
N LYS A 83 8.74 -2.55 -15.43
CA LYS A 83 9.09 -1.94 -16.71
C LYS A 83 10.42 -1.22 -16.59
N GLU A 84 10.99 -0.81 -17.71
CA GLU A 84 12.30 -0.15 -17.74
C GLU A 84 12.40 1.06 -16.80
N ASN A 85 11.39 1.93 -16.81
CA ASN A 85 11.40 3.20 -16.08
C ASN A 85 10.42 3.26 -14.92
N VAL A 86 9.67 2.19 -14.64
CA VAL A 86 8.62 2.20 -13.63
C VAL A 86 8.33 0.80 -13.11
N ILE A 87 7.98 0.70 -11.83
CA ILE A 87 7.46 -0.50 -11.21
C ILE A 87 6.06 -0.19 -10.70
N TYR A 88 5.12 -1.09 -11.00
CA TYR A 88 3.77 -1.04 -10.45
C TYR A 88 3.57 -2.20 -9.47
N VAL A 89 3.16 -1.87 -8.25
CA VAL A 89 2.75 -2.86 -7.26
C VAL A 89 1.24 -2.79 -7.13
N VAL A 90 0.55 -3.86 -7.50
CA VAL A 90 -0.91 -3.98 -7.45
C VAL A 90 -1.31 -4.65 -6.15
N MET A 91 -2.16 -3.99 -5.38
CA MET A 91 -2.58 -4.47 -4.06
C MET A 91 -4.07 -4.22 -3.80
N ASP A 92 -4.58 -4.84 -2.76
CA ASP A 92 -5.96 -4.59 -2.31
C ASP A 92 -6.20 -3.09 -2.12
N TYR A 93 -7.31 -2.61 -2.66
CA TYR A 93 -7.82 -1.29 -2.33
C TYR A 93 -8.64 -1.38 -1.04
N ILE A 94 -8.24 -0.63 -0.04
CA ILE A 94 -8.94 -0.53 1.23
C ILE A 94 -9.84 0.70 1.17
N GLU A 95 -11.12 0.47 1.13
CA GLU A 95 -12.13 1.53 1.20
C GLU A 95 -12.27 2.00 2.65
N GLY A 96 -12.34 3.31 2.86
CA GLY A 96 -12.44 3.89 4.18
C GLY A 96 -11.58 5.14 4.34
N GLU A 97 -11.41 5.56 5.57
CA GLU A 97 -10.58 6.72 5.92
C GLU A 97 -9.35 6.28 6.73
N THR A 98 -8.29 7.06 6.63
CA THR A 98 -7.14 6.87 7.53
C THR A 98 -7.52 7.31 8.95
N LEU A 99 -6.93 6.65 9.94
CA LEU A 99 -7.09 7.09 11.34
C LEU A 99 -6.66 8.55 11.54
N SER A 100 -5.64 9.00 10.80
CA SER A 100 -5.22 10.41 10.80
C SER A 100 -6.35 11.35 10.34
N SER A 101 -7.09 10.96 9.30
CA SER A 101 -8.25 11.73 8.82
C SER A 101 -9.37 11.79 9.85
N VAL A 102 -9.69 10.65 10.46
CA VAL A 102 -10.72 10.56 11.50
C VAL A 102 -10.35 11.43 12.70
N LEU A 103 -9.12 11.34 13.20
CA LEU A 103 -8.65 12.17 14.32
C LEU A 103 -8.68 13.67 14.01
N SER A 104 -8.40 14.05 12.76
CA SER A 104 -8.47 15.47 12.34
C SER A 104 -9.89 16.00 12.28
N LYS A 105 -10.86 15.17 11.92
CA LYS A 105 -12.27 15.55 11.79
C LYS A 105 -13.02 15.49 13.11
N GLU A 106 -12.80 14.45 13.89
CA GLU A 106 -13.60 14.09 15.05
C GLU A 106 -12.86 14.33 16.39
N GLY A 107 -11.55 14.51 16.36
CA GLY A 107 -10.72 14.68 17.55
C GLY A 107 -10.44 13.37 18.28
N ALA A 108 -10.26 13.47 19.60
CA ALA A 108 -9.97 12.33 20.46
C ALA A 108 -11.12 11.32 20.46
N GLN A 109 -10.77 10.06 20.39
CA GLN A 109 -11.73 8.96 20.33
C GLN A 109 -11.97 8.36 21.73
N PRO A 110 -13.15 7.74 21.98
CA PRO A 110 -13.43 7.05 23.24
C PRO A 110 -12.39 5.98 23.55
N GLN A 111 -12.06 5.85 24.84
CA GLN A 111 -11.04 4.89 25.29
C GLN A 111 -11.34 3.46 24.84
N GLU A 112 -12.59 3.02 24.90
CA GLU A 112 -13.02 1.68 24.54
C GLU A 112 -12.73 1.40 23.04
N VAL A 113 -12.97 2.36 22.18
CA VAL A 113 -12.70 2.28 20.73
C VAL A 113 -11.20 2.17 20.48
N VAL A 114 -10.41 3.02 21.12
CA VAL A 114 -8.93 3.01 20.98
C VAL A 114 -8.36 1.67 21.44
N ILE A 115 -8.87 1.09 22.52
CA ILE A 115 -8.44 -0.21 23.03
C ILE A 115 -8.69 -1.32 22.00
N GLU A 116 -9.84 -1.33 21.36
CA GLU A 116 -10.15 -2.34 20.32
C GLU A 116 -9.24 -2.19 19.10
N TRP A 117 -8.99 -0.98 18.64
CA TRP A 117 -8.01 -0.72 17.59
C TRP A 117 -6.59 -1.20 17.98
N ALA A 118 -6.17 -0.88 19.21
CA ALA A 118 -4.86 -1.29 19.72
C ALA A 118 -4.72 -2.83 19.78
N LYS A 119 -5.77 -3.54 20.20
CA LYS A 119 -5.78 -5.01 20.20
C LYS A 119 -5.61 -5.57 18.79
N GLU A 120 -6.31 -5.02 17.80
CA GLU A 120 -6.18 -5.47 16.42
C GLU A 120 -4.80 -5.18 15.85
N LEU A 121 -4.23 -4.01 16.11
CA LEU A 121 -2.86 -3.69 15.73
C LEU A 121 -1.83 -4.63 16.39
N CYS A 122 -2.02 -4.99 17.65
CA CYS A 122 -1.17 -5.98 18.33
C CYS A 122 -1.25 -7.35 17.66
N ARG A 123 -2.44 -7.79 17.23
CA ARG A 123 -2.60 -9.05 16.49
C ARG A 123 -1.88 -9.04 15.15
N VAL A 124 -1.96 -7.91 14.41
CA VAL A 124 -1.22 -7.72 13.16
C VAL A 124 0.28 -7.78 13.39
N LEU A 125 0.79 -7.10 14.43
CA LEU A 125 2.20 -7.14 14.78
C LEU A 125 2.65 -8.54 15.19
N ASP A 126 1.87 -9.25 15.97
CA ASP A 126 2.15 -10.64 16.33
C ASP A 126 2.27 -11.52 15.08
N TYR A 127 1.31 -11.41 14.16
CA TYR A 127 1.38 -12.12 12.88
C TYR A 127 2.67 -11.81 12.11
N LEU A 128 3.08 -10.53 11.99
CA LEU A 128 4.30 -10.14 11.31
C LEU A 128 5.57 -10.64 12.03
N HIS A 129 5.61 -10.54 13.35
CA HIS A 129 6.75 -10.95 14.16
C HIS A 129 6.94 -12.48 14.19
N THR A 130 5.88 -13.25 13.98
CA THR A 130 5.92 -14.73 13.94
C THR A 130 6.22 -15.29 12.55
N GLN A 131 6.40 -14.45 11.54
CA GLN A 131 6.86 -14.88 10.23
C GLN A 131 8.32 -15.38 10.29
N ASN A 132 8.74 -16.17 9.32
CA ASN A 132 10.11 -16.67 9.21
C ASN A 132 10.74 -16.24 7.87
N PRO A 133 11.64 -15.25 7.86
CA PRO A 133 12.11 -14.45 9.00
C PRO A 133 11.06 -13.48 9.54
N PRO A 134 11.16 -13.06 10.82
CA PRO A 134 10.27 -12.05 11.38
C PRO A 134 10.27 -10.74 10.61
N ILE A 135 9.07 -10.16 10.44
CA ILE A 135 8.88 -8.88 9.76
C ILE A 135 8.62 -7.80 10.79
N ILE A 136 9.44 -6.76 10.79
CA ILE A 136 9.29 -5.62 11.68
C ILE A 136 8.65 -4.47 10.89
N TYR A 137 7.45 -4.08 11.29
CA TYR A 137 6.76 -2.92 10.74
C TYR A 137 7.28 -1.63 11.38
N ARG A 138 8.02 -0.83 10.62
CA ARG A 138 8.78 0.31 11.16
C ARG A 138 8.05 1.65 11.07
N ASP A 139 6.89 1.72 10.43
CA ASP A 139 6.20 2.98 10.15
C ASP A 139 4.73 2.94 10.59
N MET A 140 4.50 2.45 11.81
CA MET A 140 3.16 2.45 12.40
C MET A 140 2.78 3.84 12.87
N LYS A 141 1.80 4.42 12.20
CA LYS A 141 1.28 5.76 12.48
C LYS A 141 -0.16 5.90 11.98
N PRO A 142 -0.94 6.86 12.50
CA PRO A 142 -2.36 7.03 12.12
C PRO A 142 -2.61 7.18 10.62
N ALA A 143 -1.66 7.75 9.86
CA ALA A 143 -1.77 7.88 8.41
C ALA A 143 -1.71 6.54 7.66
N ASN A 144 -1.18 5.48 8.28
CA ASN A 144 -1.03 4.15 7.70
C ASN A 144 -2.06 3.14 8.23
N ILE A 145 -3.03 3.59 9.00
CA ILE A 145 -4.11 2.76 9.55
C ILE A 145 -5.41 3.20 8.89
N MET A 146 -6.11 2.24 8.26
CA MET A 146 -7.41 2.45 7.64
C MET A 146 -8.52 1.92 8.55
N LEU A 147 -9.62 2.67 8.60
CA LEU A 147 -10.83 2.32 9.36
C LEU A 147 -12.00 2.07 8.44
#